data_0d5367deecbd2b45189829513c01dd25
#
_entry.id   0d5367deecbd2b45189829513c01dd25
#
_cell.length_a   1.000
_cell.length_b   1.000
_cell.length_c   1.000
_cell.angle_alpha   90.00
_cell.angle_beta   90.00
_cell.angle_gamma   90.00
#
_symmetry.space_group_name_H-M   'P 1'
#
loop_
_entity.id
_entity.type
_entity.pdbx_description
1 polymer ?
#
loop_
_entity_poly.entity_id
_entity_poly.type
_entity_poly.pdbx_seq_one_letter_code
_entity_poly.pdbx_strand_id
1 'polypeptide(L)'
;MNRREFLQSFLLAVWAAVIASSIVGVARAAASTRDLTAFQDASYIYIATVRKDGNQSQAARVWFIVTPDNKILIDTNSDSWKAKRIRRGSPVLVWLGSPTGPAFIGKAEIIDDKAIQDSMIEKIPQKYFLARIGFFGPKRAKFDAGQIITIRISPVHDLPDGFVSSPGTPAPKLDEPPTSSGT
;
A
#
# COMPACT_ATOMS: atom_id res chain seq x y z
N MET A 1 0.63 -53.23 -41.38
CA MET A 1 0.70 -52.10 -40.42
C MET A 1 1.58 -52.57 -39.25
N ASN A 2 2.80 -52.06 -39.16
CA ASN A 2 3.87 -52.56 -38.32
C ASN A 2 3.69 -52.12 -36.85
N ARG A 3 3.85 -53.04 -35.92
CA ARG A 3 3.67 -52.82 -34.46
C ARG A 3 4.49 -51.65 -33.89
N ARG A 4 5.55 -51.22 -34.60
CA ARG A 4 6.40 -50.08 -34.23
C ARG A 4 5.76 -48.75 -34.53
N GLU A 5 4.96 -48.61 -35.57
CA GLU A 5 4.30 -47.36 -35.94
C GLU A 5 3.11 -47.04 -35.03
N PHE A 6 2.45 -48.09 -34.52
CA PHE A 6 1.36 -47.94 -33.56
C PHE A 6 1.84 -47.38 -32.18
N LEU A 7 3.04 -47.83 -31.74
CA LEU A 7 3.59 -47.37 -30.47
C LEU A 7 4.14 -45.93 -30.55
N GLN A 8 4.65 -45.50 -31.70
CA GLN A 8 5.12 -44.12 -31.85
C GLN A 8 3.98 -43.11 -31.94
N SER A 9 2.86 -43.44 -32.55
CA SER A 9 1.67 -42.59 -32.60
C SER A 9 0.99 -42.44 -31.24
N PHE A 10 1.07 -43.48 -30.40
CA PHE A 10 0.47 -43.44 -29.04
C PHE A 10 1.29 -42.59 -28.07
N LEU A 11 2.65 -42.59 -28.21
CA LEU A 11 3.53 -41.77 -27.38
C LEU A 11 3.45 -40.28 -27.71
N LEU A 12 3.21 -39.90 -28.96
CA LEU A 12 3.06 -38.51 -29.36
C LEU A 12 1.72 -37.91 -28.89
N ALA A 13 0.66 -38.71 -28.80
CA ALA A 13 -0.63 -38.27 -28.32
C ALA A 13 -0.70 -38.02 -26.81
N VAL A 14 0.12 -38.74 -26.03
CA VAL A 14 0.18 -38.60 -24.57
C VAL A 14 0.97 -37.36 -24.16
N TRP A 15 1.98 -36.95 -24.97
CA TRP A 15 2.77 -35.76 -24.67
C TRP A 15 2.03 -34.45 -24.99
N ALA A 16 1.10 -34.45 -25.94
CA ALA A 16 0.29 -33.28 -26.27
C ALA A 16 -0.77 -32.96 -25.21
N ALA A 17 -1.22 -33.93 -24.44
CA ALA A 17 -2.25 -33.76 -23.41
C ALA A 17 -1.71 -33.21 -22.08
N VAL A 18 -0.39 -33.32 -21.82
CA VAL A 18 0.23 -32.89 -20.55
C VAL A 18 0.61 -31.40 -20.57
N ILE A 19 0.76 -30.79 -21.73
CA ILE A 19 1.16 -29.38 -21.84
C ILE A 19 -0.06 -28.42 -21.74
N ALA A 20 -1.29 -28.92 -21.89
CA ALA A 20 -2.50 -28.08 -21.87
C ALA A 20 -3.04 -27.78 -20.47
N SER A 21 -2.47 -28.34 -19.40
CA SER A 21 -3.04 -28.22 -18.04
C SER A 21 -2.28 -27.32 -17.06
N SER A 22 -1.35 -26.48 -17.50
CA SER A 22 -0.52 -25.67 -16.61
C SER A 22 -0.63 -24.17 -16.82
N ILE A 23 -1.66 -23.69 -17.48
CA ILE A 23 -2.03 -22.26 -17.42
C ILE A 23 -3.15 -22.12 -16.39
N VAL A 24 -2.88 -22.49 -15.15
CA VAL A 24 -3.57 -21.85 -14.04
C VAL A 24 -3.10 -20.42 -14.06
N GLY A 25 -3.89 -19.56 -14.68
CA GLY A 25 -3.70 -18.13 -14.62
C GLY A 25 -3.72 -17.73 -13.16
N VAL A 26 -2.53 -17.52 -12.59
CA VAL A 26 -2.41 -16.70 -11.37
C VAL A 26 -2.97 -15.35 -11.81
N ALA A 27 -4.24 -15.11 -11.50
CA ALA A 27 -4.83 -13.78 -11.56
C ALA A 27 -4.00 -12.94 -10.60
N ARG A 28 -2.93 -12.34 -11.14
CA ARG A 28 -2.14 -11.35 -10.44
C ARG A 28 -3.13 -10.23 -10.18
N ALA A 29 -3.56 -10.10 -8.91
CA ALA A 29 -4.38 -8.98 -8.49
C ALA A 29 -3.74 -7.73 -9.10
N ALA A 30 -4.47 -7.06 -9.98
CA ALA A 30 -3.98 -5.86 -10.63
C ALA A 30 -3.65 -4.87 -9.51
N ALA A 31 -2.37 -4.57 -9.32
CA ALA A 31 -1.96 -3.54 -8.38
C ALA A 31 -2.70 -2.25 -8.78
N SER A 32 -3.17 -1.50 -7.78
CA SER A 32 -3.81 -0.21 -8.03
C SER A 32 -2.92 0.61 -8.98
N THR A 33 -3.49 0.99 -10.11
CA THR A 33 -2.82 1.85 -11.10
C THR A 33 -3.09 3.33 -10.82
N ARG A 34 -3.71 3.65 -9.69
CA ARG A 34 -4.04 5.02 -9.33
C ARG A 34 -2.80 5.90 -9.37
N ASP A 35 -2.88 6.94 -10.17
CA ASP A 35 -1.82 7.94 -10.27
C ASP A 35 -1.85 8.84 -9.02
N LEU A 36 -0.92 8.62 -8.11
CA LEU A 36 -0.77 9.41 -6.90
C LEU A 36 -0.15 10.78 -7.15
N THR A 37 0.48 11.00 -8.31
CA THR A 37 1.09 12.30 -8.63
C THR A 37 0.02 13.39 -8.76
N ALA A 38 -1.19 13.05 -9.18
CA ALA A 38 -2.34 13.97 -9.19
C ALA A 38 -2.70 14.52 -7.80
N PHE A 39 -2.21 13.89 -6.72
CA PHE A 39 -2.46 14.30 -5.34
C PHE A 39 -1.22 14.86 -4.64
N GLN A 40 -0.12 15.03 -5.35
CA GLN A 40 1.12 15.55 -4.75
C GLN A 40 0.93 16.92 -4.07
N ASP A 41 0.01 17.75 -4.57
CA ASP A 41 -0.30 19.08 -4.03
C ASP A 41 -1.39 19.05 -2.95
N ALA A 42 -2.04 17.90 -2.72
CA ALA A 42 -2.99 17.77 -1.63
C ALA A 42 -2.31 18.01 -0.29
N SER A 43 -2.94 18.82 0.58
CA SER A 43 -2.34 19.20 1.87
C SER A 43 -2.19 18.02 2.83
N TYR A 44 -3.05 17.02 2.73
CA TYR A 44 -3.09 15.88 3.66
C TYR A 44 -3.58 14.62 2.98
N ILE A 45 -3.19 13.50 3.56
CA ILE A 45 -3.91 12.23 3.42
C ILE A 45 -4.42 11.80 4.79
N TYR A 46 -5.39 10.91 4.79
CA TYR A 46 -5.90 10.28 6.00
C TYR A 46 -5.53 8.81 5.94
N ILE A 47 -5.04 8.27 7.04
CA ILE A 47 -4.66 6.86 7.09
C ILE A 47 -5.25 6.17 8.30
N ALA A 48 -5.81 4.98 8.10
CA ALA A 48 -6.19 4.04 9.15
C ALA A 48 -5.37 2.76 9.03
N THR A 49 -5.14 2.11 10.16
CA THR A 49 -4.47 0.81 10.25
C THR A 49 -5.45 -0.23 10.76
N VAL A 50 -5.14 -1.50 10.59
CA VAL A 50 -5.99 -2.59 11.09
C VAL A 50 -5.53 -3.01 12.49
N ARG A 51 -6.46 -3.15 13.41
CA ARG A 51 -6.23 -3.60 14.79
C ARG A 51 -6.04 -5.13 14.82
N LYS A 52 -5.70 -5.67 15.98
CA LYS A 52 -5.57 -7.13 16.18
C LYS A 52 -6.88 -7.89 15.97
N ASP A 53 -8.00 -7.23 16.25
CA ASP A 53 -9.35 -7.77 16.05
C ASP A 53 -9.85 -7.70 14.61
N GLY A 54 -9.00 -7.27 13.67
CA GLY A 54 -9.37 -7.11 12.26
C GLY A 54 -10.11 -5.81 11.94
N ASN A 55 -10.39 -4.98 12.94
CA ASN A 55 -11.17 -3.77 12.76
C ASN A 55 -10.30 -2.56 12.39
N GLN A 56 -10.91 -1.59 11.71
CA GLN A 56 -10.27 -0.33 11.35
C GLN A 56 -9.95 0.49 12.61
N SER A 57 -8.80 1.12 12.61
CA SER A 57 -8.51 2.18 13.58
C SER A 57 -9.14 3.50 13.16
N GLN A 58 -9.17 4.46 14.08
CA GLN A 58 -9.43 5.86 13.71
C GLN A 58 -8.47 6.30 12.61
N ALA A 59 -8.99 6.94 11.57
CA ALA A 59 -8.17 7.57 10.54
C ALA A 59 -7.47 8.81 11.11
N ALA A 60 -6.19 8.94 10.83
CA ALA A 60 -5.39 10.08 11.24
C ALA A 60 -4.95 10.88 10.02
N ARG A 61 -5.08 12.18 10.09
CA ARG A 61 -4.53 13.11 9.10
C ARG A 61 -3.02 13.16 9.21
N VAL A 62 -2.32 13.02 8.08
CA VAL A 62 -0.85 13.01 8.05
C VAL A 62 -0.32 13.83 6.88
N TRP A 63 0.88 14.38 7.04
CA TRP A 63 1.69 14.92 5.98
C TRP A 63 2.31 13.80 5.17
N PHE A 64 2.54 14.04 3.89
CA PHE A 64 3.06 13.04 2.98
C PHE A 64 3.80 13.67 1.81
N ILE A 65 4.63 12.87 1.17
CA ILE A 65 5.15 13.14 -0.17
C ILE A 65 4.85 11.95 -1.08
N VAL A 66 4.64 12.23 -2.36
CA VAL A 66 4.54 11.19 -3.40
C VAL A 66 5.92 11.02 -4.03
N THR A 67 6.34 9.79 -4.20
CA THR A 67 7.60 9.44 -4.87
C THR A 67 7.39 9.27 -6.38
N PRO A 68 8.45 9.40 -7.21
CA PRO A 68 8.34 9.20 -8.64
C PRO A 68 7.87 7.79 -9.05
N ASP A 69 8.09 6.78 -8.20
CA ASP A 69 7.64 5.41 -8.40
C ASP A 69 6.23 5.16 -7.81
N ASN A 70 5.43 6.21 -7.70
CA ASN A 70 4.03 6.16 -7.30
C ASN A 70 3.80 5.52 -5.92
N LYS A 71 4.62 5.91 -4.93
CA LYS A 71 4.47 5.53 -3.52
C LYS A 71 4.22 6.75 -2.67
N ILE A 72 3.68 6.54 -1.48
CA ILE A 72 3.54 7.57 -0.46
C ILE A 72 4.59 7.35 0.62
N LEU A 73 5.26 8.43 1.01
CA LEU A 73 6.12 8.46 2.19
C LEU A 73 5.49 9.34 3.27
N ILE A 74 5.47 8.85 4.47
CA ILE A 74 5.08 9.57 5.69
C ILE A 74 6.12 9.32 6.78
N ASP A 75 6.20 10.24 7.73
CA ASP A 75 6.91 10.01 8.99
C ASP A 75 5.92 9.87 10.16
N THR A 76 6.32 9.19 11.19
CA THR A 76 5.54 9.04 12.43
C THR A 76 6.44 8.70 13.62
N ASN A 77 5.94 8.97 14.84
CA ASN A 77 6.64 8.53 16.05
C ASN A 77 6.79 7.00 16.04
N SER A 78 7.98 6.54 16.39
CA SER A 78 8.34 5.12 16.35
C SER A 78 7.54 4.26 17.33
N ASP A 79 7.02 4.84 18.41
CA ASP A 79 6.19 4.21 19.43
C ASP A 79 4.68 4.34 19.19
N SER A 80 4.26 5.07 18.13
CA SER A 80 2.85 5.26 17.81
C SER A 80 2.12 3.94 17.54
N TRP A 81 0.81 3.91 17.80
CA TRP A 81 -0.02 2.75 17.49
C TRP A 81 0.02 2.38 16.00
N LYS A 82 0.13 3.37 15.12
CA LYS A 82 0.31 3.20 13.69
C LYS A 82 1.59 2.40 13.39
N ALA A 83 2.73 2.85 13.93
CA ALA A 83 4.01 2.17 13.77
C ALA A 83 3.97 0.73 14.30
N LYS A 84 3.40 0.53 15.50
CA LYS A 84 3.25 -0.80 16.12
C LYS A 84 2.41 -1.75 15.27
N ARG A 85 1.33 -1.25 14.63
CA ARG A 85 0.48 -2.07 13.77
C ARG A 85 1.16 -2.39 12.44
N ILE A 86 1.84 -1.44 11.84
CA ILE A 86 2.58 -1.65 10.58
C ILE A 86 3.73 -2.64 10.79
N ARG A 87 4.47 -2.57 11.90
CA ARG A 87 5.49 -3.60 12.25
C ARG A 87 4.91 -5.01 12.34
N ARG A 88 3.64 -5.14 12.65
CA ARG A 88 2.91 -6.42 12.72
C ARG A 88 2.35 -6.85 11.36
N GLY A 89 2.62 -6.13 10.29
CA GLY A 89 2.10 -6.43 8.95
C GLY A 89 0.70 -5.89 8.67
N SER A 90 0.21 -4.93 9.48
CA SER A 90 -1.09 -4.30 9.20
C SER A 90 -1.07 -3.62 7.84
N PRO A 91 -2.05 -3.88 6.96
CA PRO A 91 -2.31 -3.00 5.83
C PRO A 91 -2.75 -1.62 6.31
N VAL A 92 -2.74 -0.67 5.39
CA VAL A 92 -3.24 0.69 5.63
C VAL A 92 -4.34 1.02 4.64
N LEU A 93 -5.36 1.70 5.15
CA LEU A 93 -6.38 2.34 4.33
C LEU A 93 -5.98 3.81 4.21
N VAL A 94 -6.00 4.31 2.99
CA VAL A 94 -5.57 5.68 2.67
C VAL A 94 -6.68 6.40 1.94
N TRP A 95 -6.99 7.62 2.38
CA TRP A 95 -7.89 8.56 1.70
C TRP A 95 -7.08 9.76 1.26
N LEU A 96 -7.22 10.14 0.00
CA LEU A 96 -6.46 11.21 -0.63
C LEU A 96 -7.21 12.54 -0.52
N GLY A 97 -6.55 13.55 0.02
CA GLY A 97 -7.05 14.92 0.10
C GLY A 97 -8.13 15.18 1.16
N SER A 98 -9.09 14.28 1.36
CA SER A 98 -10.17 14.40 2.34
C SER A 98 -10.58 13.04 2.91
N PRO A 99 -11.31 12.99 4.05
CA PRO A 99 -11.80 11.73 4.63
C PRO A 99 -12.82 10.97 3.76
N THR A 100 -13.35 11.63 2.75
CA THR A 100 -14.30 11.11 1.75
C THR A 100 -13.71 11.11 0.35
N GLY A 101 -12.42 11.41 0.22
CA GLY A 101 -11.71 11.42 -1.05
C GLY A 101 -11.49 10.01 -1.61
N PRO A 102 -10.90 9.94 -2.81
CA PRO A 102 -10.51 8.67 -3.38
C PRO A 102 -9.69 7.85 -2.39
N ALA A 103 -10.02 6.58 -2.23
CA ALA A 103 -9.41 5.73 -1.22
C ALA A 103 -8.81 4.45 -1.83
N PHE A 104 -7.80 3.92 -1.16
CA PHE A 104 -7.20 2.64 -1.51
C PHE A 104 -6.71 1.90 -0.26
N ILE A 105 -6.57 0.59 -0.38
CA ILE A 105 -5.83 -0.22 0.58
C ILE A 105 -4.39 -0.38 0.08
N GLY A 106 -3.42 -0.16 0.97
CA GLY A 106 -2.00 -0.21 0.65
C GLY A 106 -1.21 -1.11 1.58
N LYS A 107 -0.10 -1.61 1.05
CA LYS A 107 0.95 -2.26 1.83
C LYS A 107 1.86 -1.18 2.41
N ALA A 108 2.06 -1.21 3.72
CA ALA A 108 2.94 -0.29 4.42
C ALA A 108 4.20 -1.00 4.88
N GLU A 109 5.35 -0.35 4.69
CA GLU A 109 6.67 -0.84 5.08
C GLU A 109 7.42 0.24 5.83
N ILE A 110 8.12 -0.13 6.92
CA ILE A 110 9.04 0.76 7.60
C ILE A 110 10.35 0.76 6.83
N ILE A 111 10.82 1.94 6.47
CA ILE A 111 12.04 2.14 5.69
C ILE A 111 13.09 2.77 6.59
N ASP A 112 14.20 2.07 6.75
CA ASP A 112 15.40 2.58 7.40
C ASP A 112 16.48 2.85 6.33
N ASP A 113 16.20 3.84 5.50
CA ASP A 113 17.07 4.29 4.41
C ASP A 113 17.36 5.78 4.59
N LYS A 114 18.64 6.08 4.78
CA LYS A 114 19.10 7.44 5.06
C LYS A 114 18.82 8.40 3.89
N ALA A 115 18.94 7.95 2.65
CA ALA A 115 18.70 8.80 1.48
C ALA A 115 17.21 9.15 1.37
N ILE A 116 16.32 8.20 1.68
CA ILE A 116 14.85 8.43 1.73
C ILE A 116 14.53 9.39 2.87
N GLN A 117 15.13 9.21 4.05
CA GLN A 117 14.93 10.12 5.18
C GLN A 117 15.42 11.54 4.88
N ASP A 118 16.59 11.69 4.20
CA ASP A 118 17.11 12.99 3.77
C ASP A 118 16.16 13.66 2.76
N SER A 119 15.63 12.90 1.81
CA SER A 119 14.62 13.40 0.88
C SER A 119 13.34 13.89 1.60
N MET A 120 12.92 13.23 2.67
CA MET A 120 11.76 13.69 3.46
C MET A 120 12.09 14.96 4.25
N ILE A 121 13.29 15.05 4.86
CA ILE A 121 13.74 16.25 5.58
C ILE A 121 13.79 17.47 4.65
N GLU A 122 14.14 17.26 3.38
CA GLU A 122 14.17 18.32 2.38
C GLU A 122 12.76 18.68 1.87
N LYS A 123 11.97 17.69 1.45
CA LYS A 123 10.71 17.92 0.71
C LYS A 123 9.54 18.30 1.62
N ILE A 124 9.46 17.79 2.85
CA ILE A 124 8.36 18.12 3.76
C ILE A 124 8.30 19.63 4.06
N PRO A 125 9.40 20.32 4.38
CA PRO A 125 9.38 21.79 4.56
C PRO A 125 9.06 22.57 3.27
N GLN A 126 9.39 22.04 2.10
CA GLN A 126 9.03 22.68 0.83
C GLN A 126 7.51 22.68 0.63
N LYS A 127 6.84 21.56 0.98
CA LYS A 127 5.40 21.39 0.83
C LYS A 127 4.59 22.01 1.97
N TYR A 128 5.09 21.97 3.21
CA TYR A 128 4.33 22.35 4.39
C TYR A 128 4.96 23.53 5.12
N PHE A 129 4.22 24.64 5.17
CA PHE A 129 4.70 25.88 5.80
C PHE A 129 5.11 25.71 7.26
N LEU A 130 4.31 24.97 8.06
CA LEU A 130 4.64 24.74 9.48
C LEU A 130 5.93 23.93 9.68
N ALA A 131 6.26 23.06 8.74
CA ALA A 131 7.56 22.35 8.75
C ALA A 131 8.69 23.31 8.38
N ARG A 132 8.48 24.20 7.43
CA ARG A 132 9.45 25.19 6.98
C ARG A 132 9.87 26.15 8.08
N ILE A 133 8.95 26.57 8.94
CA ILE A 133 9.24 27.44 10.09
C ILE A 133 9.74 26.65 11.33
N GLY A 134 9.99 25.34 11.18
CA GLY A 134 10.69 24.50 12.17
C GLY A 134 9.84 23.97 13.34
N PHE A 135 8.53 24.29 13.40
CA PHE A 135 7.66 23.79 14.48
C PHE A 135 7.45 22.28 14.43
N PHE A 136 7.26 21.74 13.22
CA PHE A 136 6.98 20.33 13.00
C PHE A 136 7.83 19.78 11.86
N GLY A 137 7.73 18.47 11.61
CA GLY A 137 8.37 17.80 10.50
C GLY A 137 9.58 16.93 10.87
N PRO A 138 10.06 16.16 9.92
CA PRO A 138 11.19 15.27 10.12
C PRO A 138 12.48 16.08 10.33
N LYS A 139 13.33 15.59 11.23
CA LYS A 139 14.66 16.14 11.51
C LYS A 139 15.65 15.00 11.62
N ARG A 140 16.87 15.16 11.12
CA ARG A 140 17.92 14.14 11.18
C ARG A 140 18.10 13.60 12.60
N ALA A 141 18.25 14.49 13.58
CA ALA A 141 18.43 14.10 14.98
C ALA A 141 17.32 13.21 15.53
N LYS A 142 16.06 13.36 15.07
CA LYS A 142 14.96 12.50 15.48
C LYS A 142 15.01 11.11 14.85
N PHE A 143 15.45 11.01 13.59
CA PHE A 143 15.69 9.72 12.94
C PHE A 143 16.85 8.99 13.61
N ASP A 144 17.98 9.65 13.80
CA ASP A 144 19.18 9.08 14.42
C ASP A 144 18.92 8.63 15.88
N ALA A 145 18.04 9.32 16.60
CA ALA A 145 17.57 8.93 17.93
C ALA A 145 16.47 7.85 17.92
N GLY A 146 16.02 7.37 16.75
CA GLY A 146 14.94 6.39 16.62
C GLY A 146 13.57 6.88 17.10
N GLN A 147 13.39 8.18 17.27
CA GLN A 147 12.14 8.79 17.74
C GLN A 147 11.05 8.79 16.66
N ILE A 148 11.47 8.96 15.41
CA ILE A 148 10.57 8.89 14.24
C ILE A 148 11.07 7.85 13.25
N ILE A 149 10.15 7.32 12.47
CA ILE A 149 10.41 6.36 11.40
C ILE A 149 9.74 6.81 10.11
N THR A 150 10.32 6.42 8.99
CA THR A 150 9.70 6.58 7.68
C THR A 150 8.86 5.35 7.35
N ILE A 151 7.66 5.58 6.84
CA ILE A 151 6.77 4.53 6.32
C ILE A 151 6.56 4.80 4.84
N ARG A 152 6.81 3.78 4.02
CA ARG A 152 6.46 3.74 2.60
C ARG A 152 5.17 2.98 2.41
N ILE A 153 4.23 3.57 1.68
CA ILE A 153 2.93 2.97 1.39
C ILE A 153 2.83 2.76 -0.12
N SER A 154 2.62 1.51 -0.51
CA SER A 154 2.39 1.09 -1.90
C SER A 154 0.90 0.81 -2.08
N PRO A 155 0.19 1.48 -3.01
CA PRO A 155 -1.18 1.13 -3.34
C PRO A 155 -1.29 -0.32 -3.83
N VAL A 156 -2.34 -1.03 -3.39
CA VAL A 156 -2.61 -2.41 -3.81
C VAL A 156 -3.95 -2.50 -4.51
N HIS A 157 -5.03 -2.04 -3.85
CA HIS A 157 -6.37 -2.03 -4.43
C HIS A 157 -7.06 -0.71 -4.15
N ASP A 158 -7.73 -0.18 -5.15
CA ASP A 158 -8.63 0.94 -4.95
C ASP A 158 -9.86 0.50 -4.17
N LEU A 159 -10.33 1.36 -3.29
CA LEU A 159 -11.59 1.16 -2.59
C LEU A 159 -12.73 1.83 -3.38
N PRO A 160 -13.98 1.36 -3.20
CA PRO A 160 -15.12 1.96 -3.87
C PRO A 160 -15.21 3.47 -3.64
N ASP A 161 -15.73 4.19 -4.62
CA ASP A 161 -15.97 5.63 -4.46
C ASP A 161 -16.90 5.88 -3.29
N GLY A 162 -16.58 6.90 -2.50
CA GLY A 162 -17.33 7.22 -1.29
C GLY A 162 -17.04 6.30 -0.10
N PHE A 163 -16.04 5.41 -0.17
CA PHE A 163 -15.64 4.61 0.98
C PHE A 163 -15.15 5.49 2.13
N VAL A 164 -15.83 5.39 3.26
CA VAL A 164 -15.56 6.23 4.46
C VAL A 164 -14.89 5.39 5.54
N SER A 165 -14.00 6.02 6.29
CA SER A 165 -13.42 5.38 7.48
C SER A 165 -14.50 5.09 8.52
N SER A 166 -14.57 3.85 8.95
CA SER A 166 -15.49 3.38 9.99
C SER A 166 -14.72 2.70 11.11
N PRO A 167 -14.21 3.46 12.09
CA PRO A 167 -13.46 2.89 13.21
C PRO A 167 -14.27 1.84 13.96
N GLY A 168 -13.64 0.69 14.24
CA GLY A 168 -14.29 -0.43 14.94
C GLY A 168 -15.08 -1.38 14.03
N THR A 169 -15.17 -1.11 12.72
CA THR A 169 -15.73 -2.06 11.75
C THR A 169 -14.63 -2.89 11.09
N PRO A 170 -14.94 -4.07 10.54
CA PRO A 170 -13.98 -4.88 9.81
C PRO A 170 -13.29 -4.10 8.69
N ALA A 171 -11.98 -4.27 8.57
CA ALA A 171 -11.22 -3.67 7.49
C ALA A 171 -11.29 -4.55 6.22
N PRO A 172 -11.29 -3.95 5.01
CA PRO A 172 -11.07 -4.69 3.78
C PRO A 172 -9.76 -5.47 3.84
N LYS A 173 -9.73 -6.64 3.24
CA LYS A 173 -8.51 -7.47 3.18
C LYS A 173 -7.60 -7.00 2.05
N LEU A 174 -6.29 -7.15 2.25
CA LEU A 174 -5.28 -6.71 1.28
C LEU A 174 -5.30 -7.54 -0.02
N ASP A 175 -5.65 -8.81 0.08
CA ASP A 175 -5.64 -9.82 -0.99
C ASP A 175 -7.02 -10.05 -1.63
N GLU A 176 -8.06 -9.43 -1.11
CA GLU A 176 -9.42 -9.55 -1.59
C GLU A 176 -9.85 -8.25 -2.28
N PRO A 177 -10.14 -8.26 -3.59
CA PRO A 177 -10.65 -7.07 -4.26
C PRO A 177 -11.97 -6.64 -3.60
N PRO A 178 -12.21 -5.33 -3.45
CA PRO A 178 -13.42 -4.84 -2.83
C PRO A 178 -14.64 -5.36 -3.60
N THR A 179 -15.49 -6.10 -2.91
CA THR A 179 -16.80 -6.50 -3.46
C THR A 179 -17.60 -5.23 -3.68
N SER A 180 -18.00 -4.99 -4.94
CA SER A 180 -18.99 -3.96 -5.23
C SER A 180 -20.28 -4.38 -4.50
N SER A 181 -20.59 -3.73 -3.38
CA SER A 181 -21.90 -3.83 -2.77
C SER A 181 -22.88 -3.18 -3.75
N GLY A 182 -23.49 -4.02 -4.62
CA GLY A 182 -24.60 -3.60 -5.44
C GLY A 182 -25.74 -3.17 -4.53
N THR A 183 -26.12 -1.94 -4.65
CA THR A 183 -27.43 -1.42 -4.25
C THR A 183 -28.37 -1.49 -5.44
#